data_05aa39da6b294cd1a7eeb83b2ccabfe8
#
_entry.id   05aa39da6b294cd1a7eeb83b2ccabfe8
#
_cell.length_a   1.000
_cell.length_b   1.000
_cell.length_c   1.000
_cell.angle_alpha   90.00
_cell.angle_beta   90.00
_cell.angle_gamma   90.00
#
_symmetry.space_group_name_H-M   'P 1'
#
loop_
_entity.id
_entity.type
_entity.pdbx_description
1 polymer ?
#
loop_
_entity_poly.entity_id
_entity_poly.type
_entity_poly.pdbx_seq_one_letter_code
_entity_poly.pdbx_strand_id
1 'polypeptide(L)'
;NQLDGGYNMQDSAYIACMERRGEYMFYFPVAGSSNKGVYRYSREYWDFVVGMDRDMSAYSSMMFFAVAKHMDRAVADIIGALIKNWHVPFHQKFTYSSGYEELVFSKIITESSFLDISELKKRIIEIEQAYEEANQ
;
A
#
# COMPACT_ATOMS: atom_id res chain seq x y z
N ASN A 1 3.95 -15.31 -5.78
CA ASN A 1 5.13 -15.57 -6.64
C ASN A 1 6.27 -14.67 -6.21
N GLN A 2 7.43 -15.26 -6.05
CA GLN A 2 8.66 -14.53 -5.77
C GLN A 2 9.32 -14.17 -7.11
N LEU A 3 9.75 -12.91 -7.24
CA LEU A 3 10.44 -12.46 -8.45
C LEU A 3 11.90 -12.88 -8.40
N ASP A 4 12.40 -13.49 -9.47
CA ASP A 4 13.82 -13.69 -9.64
C ASP A 4 14.53 -12.35 -9.79
N GLY A 5 15.59 -12.13 -9.00
CA GLY A 5 16.36 -10.88 -9.01
C GLY A 5 15.92 -9.80 -8.01
N GLY A 6 14.85 -10.01 -7.21
CA GLY A 6 14.48 -9.17 -6.08
C GLY A 6 13.70 -7.89 -6.43
N TYR A 7 13.84 -6.86 -5.58
CA TYR A 7 12.95 -5.69 -5.53
C TYR A 7 13.17 -4.61 -6.62
N ASN A 8 14.11 -4.78 -7.54
CA ASN A 8 14.39 -3.78 -8.58
C ASN A 8 14.34 -4.35 -10.02
N MET A 9 13.44 -5.29 -10.26
CA MET A 9 13.29 -5.99 -11.53
C MET A 9 11.90 -5.73 -12.14
N GLN A 10 11.71 -4.52 -12.70
CA GLN A 10 10.40 -4.10 -13.24
C GLN A 10 9.96 -4.97 -14.42
N ASP A 11 10.87 -5.33 -15.33
CA ASP A 11 10.54 -6.17 -16.48
C ASP A 11 10.21 -7.60 -16.07
N SER A 12 10.90 -8.17 -15.07
CA SER A 12 10.56 -9.48 -14.52
C SER A 12 9.18 -9.49 -13.88
N ALA A 13 8.81 -8.42 -13.17
CA ALA A 13 7.47 -8.27 -12.60
C ALA A 13 6.39 -8.17 -13.67
N TYR A 14 6.66 -7.44 -14.74
CA TYR A 14 5.75 -7.34 -15.88
C TYR A 14 5.58 -8.71 -16.58
N ILE A 15 6.68 -9.42 -16.85
CA ILE A 15 6.65 -10.75 -17.48
C ILE A 15 5.87 -11.74 -16.60
N ALA A 16 6.09 -11.74 -15.29
CA ALA A 16 5.35 -12.60 -14.36
C ALA A 16 3.83 -12.37 -14.39
N CYS A 17 3.38 -11.12 -14.62
CA CYS A 17 1.98 -10.82 -14.84
C CYS A 17 1.51 -11.33 -16.21
N MET A 18 2.32 -11.17 -17.26
CA MET A 18 2.01 -11.64 -18.62
C MET A 18 1.82 -13.17 -18.68
N GLU A 19 2.69 -13.92 -18.01
CA GLU A 19 2.60 -15.39 -17.94
C GLU A 19 1.30 -15.88 -17.30
N ARG A 20 0.67 -15.04 -16.46
CA ARG A 20 -0.57 -15.34 -15.74
C ARG A 20 -1.76 -14.53 -16.24
N ARG A 21 -1.65 -13.99 -17.43
CA ARG A 21 -2.71 -13.21 -18.04
C ARG A 21 -4.01 -14.02 -18.16
N GLY A 22 -5.10 -13.43 -17.66
CA GLY A 22 -6.42 -14.07 -17.65
C GLY A 22 -6.66 -15.02 -16.47
N GLU A 23 -5.65 -15.31 -15.63
CA GLU A 23 -5.87 -16.04 -14.38
C GLU A 23 -6.40 -15.13 -13.25
N TYR A 24 -5.96 -13.86 -13.24
CA TYR A 24 -6.30 -12.89 -12.22
C TYR A 24 -6.71 -11.56 -12.85
N MET A 25 -7.65 -10.88 -12.21
CA MET A 25 -8.07 -9.52 -12.57
C MET A 25 -7.62 -8.47 -11.55
N PHE A 26 -6.96 -8.90 -10.47
CA PHE A 26 -6.57 -8.03 -9.35
C PHE A 26 -5.16 -8.40 -8.86
N TYR A 27 -4.30 -7.40 -8.77
CA TYR A 27 -2.90 -7.55 -8.35
C TYR A 27 -2.61 -6.70 -7.12
N PHE A 28 -1.99 -7.30 -6.12
CA PHE A 28 -1.48 -6.64 -4.92
C PHE A 28 0.04 -6.82 -4.84
N PRO A 29 0.83 -5.98 -5.50
CA PRO A 29 2.27 -6.14 -5.56
C PRO A 29 2.96 -5.59 -4.31
N VAL A 30 3.81 -6.40 -3.67
CA VAL A 30 4.66 -6.02 -2.54
C VAL A 30 6.11 -6.36 -2.91
N ALA A 31 6.69 -5.61 -3.84
CA ALA A 31 8.00 -5.91 -4.43
C ALA A 31 8.84 -4.64 -4.69
N GLY A 32 8.69 -3.60 -3.84
CA GLY A 32 9.44 -2.37 -3.93
C GLY A 32 9.33 -1.71 -5.31
N SER A 33 10.46 -1.33 -5.93
CA SER A 33 10.44 -0.66 -7.25
C SER A 33 10.00 -1.57 -8.40
N SER A 34 10.02 -2.90 -8.23
CA SER A 34 9.48 -3.86 -9.20
C SER A 34 7.97 -3.71 -9.39
N ASN A 35 7.24 -3.14 -8.42
CA ASN A 35 5.82 -2.84 -8.52
C ASN A 35 5.46 -2.04 -9.78
N LYS A 36 6.38 -1.20 -10.28
CA LYS A 36 6.18 -0.43 -11.51
C LYS A 36 5.94 -1.31 -12.75
N GLY A 37 6.52 -2.51 -12.78
CA GLY A 37 6.24 -3.49 -13.82
C GLY A 37 4.80 -3.98 -13.78
N VAL A 38 4.27 -4.25 -12.57
CA VAL A 38 2.87 -4.64 -12.37
C VAL A 38 1.92 -3.48 -12.73
N TYR A 39 2.27 -2.24 -12.37
CA TYR A 39 1.46 -1.06 -12.73
C TYR A 39 1.42 -0.83 -14.25
N ARG A 40 2.55 -1.06 -14.95
CA ARG A 40 2.61 -1.01 -16.42
C ARG A 40 1.70 -2.08 -17.03
N TYR A 41 1.79 -3.32 -16.56
CA TYR A 41 0.92 -4.41 -16.98
C TYR A 41 -0.56 -4.06 -16.76
N SER A 42 -0.92 -3.66 -15.56
CA SER A 42 -2.30 -3.27 -15.19
C SER A 42 -2.86 -2.19 -16.15
N ARG A 43 -2.07 -1.17 -16.47
CA ARG A 43 -2.47 -0.11 -17.41
C ARG A 43 -2.68 -0.62 -18.84
N GLU A 44 -1.87 -1.57 -19.29
CA GLU A 44 -1.93 -2.11 -20.66
C GLU A 44 -3.06 -3.12 -20.85
N TYR A 45 -3.37 -3.89 -19.80
CA TYR A 45 -4.33 -5.00 -19.88
C TYR A 45 -5.63 -4.78 -19.09
N TRP A 46 -5.78 -3.60 -18.47
CA TRP A 46 -7.00 -3.20 -17.76
C TRP A 46 -7.32 -4.06 -16.52
N ASP A 47 -6.32 -4.68 -15.92
CA ASP A 47 -6.45 -5.41 -14.67
C ASP A 47 -6.28 -4.47 -13.47
N PHE A 48 -7.04 -4.68 -12.40
CA PHE A 48 -6.96 -3.86 -11.21
C PHE A 48 -5.65 -4.09 -10.44
N VAL A 49 -5.13 -3.02 -9.86
CA VAL A 49 -3.90 -3.07 -9.07
C VAL A 49 -3.99 -2.19 -7.82
N VAL A 50 -3.29 -2.60 -6.76
CA VAL A 50 -3.10 -1.81 -5.54
C VAL A 50 -1.74 -1.12 -5.55
N GLY A 51 -1.72 0.16 -5.20
CA GLY A 51 -0.50 0.92 -5.00
C GLY A 51 0.11 0.68 -3.61
N MET A 52 1.43 0.81 -3.51
CA MET A 52 2.16 0.65 -2.25
C MET A 52 3.04 1.84 -1.96
N ASP A 53 3.22 2.12 -0.66
CA ASP A 53 4.11 3.11 -0.05
C ASP A 53 3.71 4.58 -0.24
N ARG A 54 2.99 4.92 -1.30
CA ARG A 54 2.46 6.28 -1.58
C ARG A 54 1.35 6.21 -2.61
N ASP A 55 0.70 7.33 -2.89
CA ASP A 55 -0.24 7.41 -4.01
C ASP A 55 0.49 7.07 -5.33
N MET A 56 0.06 6.00 -5.95
CA MET A 56 0.58 5.47 -7.21
C MET A 56 -0.41 5.62 -8.36
N SER A 57 -1.49 6.38 -8.20
CA SER A 57 -2.56 6.56 -9.20
C SER A 57 -2.05 7.05 -10.56
N ALA A 58 -0.95 7.81 -10.58
CA ALA A 58 -0.32 8.29 -11.81
C ALA A 58 0.29 7.17 -12.67
N TYR A 59 0.54 5.97 -12.12
CA TYR A 59 1.15 4.86 -12.85
C TYR A 59 0.16 3.97 -13.59
N SER A 60 -1.08 3.88 -13.11
CA SER A 60 -2.13 3.11 -13.78
C SER A 60 -3.50 3.71 -13.50
N SER A 61 -4.31 3.87 -14.56
CA SER A 61 -5.72 4.23 -14.45
C SER A 61 -6.57 3.14 -13.79
N MET A 62 -6.05 1.92 -13.69
CA MET A 62 -6.67 0.77 -13.03
C MET A 62 -6.26 0.63 -11.56
N MET A 63 -5.63 1.67 -10.99
CA MET A 63 -5.33 1.70 -9.56
C MET A 63 -6.63 1.69 -8.76
N PHE A 64 -6.82 0.64 -7.95
CA PHE A 64 -8.03 0.49 -7.14
C PHE A 64 -7.95 1.38 -5.88
N PHE A 65 -6.87 1.21 -5.15
CA PHE A 65 -6.44 2.10 -4.08
C PHE A 65 -4.94 2.01 -3.91
N ALA A 66 -4.35 2.88 -3.11
CA ALA A 66 -2.97 2.78 -2.67
C ALA A 66 -2.89 2.79 -1.15
N VAL A 67 -1.98 1.97 -0.60
CA VAL A 67 -1.58 2.05 0.81
C VAL A 67 -0.42 3.04 0.89
N ALA A 68 -0.70 4.26 1.31
CA ALA A 68 0.29 5.30 1.48
C ALA A 68 0.86 5.27 2.91
N LYS A 69 2.19 5.40 3.02
CA LYS A 69 2.91 5.46 4.30
C LYS A 69 3.49 6.86 4.47
N HIS A 70 3.15 7.52 5.57
CA HIS A 70 3.64 8.85 5.92
C HIS A 70 4.99 8.76 6.66
N MET A 71 6.02 8.28 5.97
CA MET A 71 7.36 8.12 6.53
C MET A 71 8.00 9.46 6.91
N ASP A 72 7.70 10.52 6.18
CA ASP A 72 8.10 11.90 6.48
C ASP A 72 7.59 12.36 7.85
N ARG A 73 6.31 12.10 8.13
CA ARG A 73 5.68 12.37 9.42
C ARG A 73 6.31 11.54 10.54
N ALA A 74 6.48 10.23 10.32
CA ALA A 74 7.08 9.33 11.30
C ALA A 74 8.49 9.78 11.70
N VAL A 75 9.32 10.15 10.73
CA VAL A 75 10.67 10.67 10.95
C VAL A 75 10.63 12.01 11.69
N ALA A 76 9.77 12.94 11.29
CA ALA A 76 9.63 14.24 11.95
C ALA A 76 9.21 14.10 13.42
N ASP A 77 8.27 13.20 13.72
CA ASP A 77 7.80 12.97 15.09
C ASP A 77 8.90 12.32 15.97
N ILE A 78 9.68 11.38 15.43
CA ILE A 78 10.84 10.79 16.14
C ILE A 78 11.88 11.86 16.44
N ILE A 79 12.25 12.68 15.45
CA ILE A 79 13.23 13.77 15.64
C ILE A 79 12.71 14.79 16.66
N GLY A 80 11.43 15.17 16.55
CA GLY A 80 10.80 16.09 17.49
C GLY A 80 10.78 15.56 18.94
N ALA A 81 10.53 14.26 19.11
CA ALA A 81 10.58 13.61 20.42
C ALA A 81 12.02 13.57 20.99
N LEU A 82 13.02 13.25 20.17
CA LEU A 82 14.42 13.27 20.55
C LEU A 82 14.88 14.67 21.00
N ILE A 83 14.49 15.72 20.27
CA ILE A 83 14.85 17.11 20.63
C ILE A 83 14.21 17.52 21.95
N LYS A 84 12.98 17.10 22.22
CA LYS A 84 12.25 17.50 23.43
C LYS A 84 12.67 16.71 24.67
N ASN A 85 12.84 15.41 24.55
CA ASN A 85 12.94 14.49 25.68
C ASN A 85 14.24 13.70 25.76
N TRP A 86 15.13 13.78 24.77
CA TRP A 86 16.36 12.97 24.64
C TRP A 86 16.12 11.45 24.75
N HIS A 87 14.85 11.02 24.72
CA HIS A 87 14.48 9.62 24.86
C HIS A 87 13.32 9.28 23.93
N VAL A 88 13.53 8.31 23.07
CA VAL A 88 12.50 7.73 22.22
C VAL A 88 12.43 6.25 22.55
N PRO A 89 11.25 5.66 22.69
CA PRO A 89 11.11 4.21 22.85
C PRO A 89 11.88 3.47 21.77
N PHE A 90 12.59 2.41 22.14
CA PHE A 90 13.39 1.61 21.20
C PHE A 90 12.52 0.97 20.08
N HIS A 91 11.27 0.70 20.39
CA HIS A 91 10.27 0.24 19.42
C HIS A 91 9.12 1.24 19.37
N GLN A 92 8.87 1.81 18.19
CA GLN A 92 7.64 2.56 17.89
C GLN A 92 6.89 1.86 16.77
N LYS A 93 5.57 1.73 16.96
CA LYS A 93 4.67 1.26 15.93
C LYS A 93 4.05 2.46 15.22
N PHE A 94 4.06 2.43 13.90
CA PHE A 94 3.42 3.40 13.04
C PHE A 94 2.28 2.66 12.30
N THR A 95 1.05 3.01 12.63
CA THR A 95 -0.12 2.25 12.27
C THR A 95 -1.13 3.11 11.50
N TYR A 96 -2.12 2.46 10.90
CA TYR A 96 -3.23 3.15 10.23
C TYR A 96 -4.03 4.01 11.22
N SER A 97 -4.38 3.47 12.40
CA SER A 97 -5.14 4.17 13.44
C SER A 97 -4.40 5.39 14.00
N SER A 98 -3.07 5.35 14.02
CA SER A 98 -2.24 6.49 14.44
C SER A 98 -1.98 7.53 13.33
N GLY A 99 -2.51 7.29 12.11
CA GLY A 99 -2.46 8.21 10.97
C GLY A 99 -1.11 8.24 10.25
N TYR A 100 -0.29 7.19 10.38
CA TYR A 100 0.95 7.04 9.62
C TYR A 100 0.77 6.19 8.35
N GLU A 101 -0.37 5.54 8.23
CA GLU A 101 -0.79 4.86 7.01
C GLU A 101 -2.15 5.40 6.55
N GLU A 102 -2.38 5.45 5.26
CA GLU A 102 -3.62 5.93 4.64
C GLU A 102 -3.99 5.08 3.45
N LEU A 103 -5.30 4.85 3.26
CA LEU A 103 -5.83 4.30 2.02
C LEU A 103 -6.26 5.45 1.11
N VAL A 104 -5.53 5.63 0.01
CA VAL A 104 -5.84 6.58 -1.05
C VAL A 104 -6.65 5.86 -2.11
N PHE A 105 -7.96 6.10 -2.15
CA PHE A 105 -8.87 5.47 -3.11
C PHE A 105 -8.84 6.19 -4.45
N SER A 106 -8.89 5.42 -5.52
CA SER A 106 -9.01 5.97 -6.87
C SER A 106 -10.40 6.56 -7.12
N LYS A 107 -10.53 7.39 -8.16
CA LYS A 107 -11.81 7.93 -8.59
C LYS A 107 -12.83 6.85 -8.94
N ILE A 108 -12.39 5.75 -9.53
CA ILE A 108 -13.25 4.60 -9.86
C ILE A 108 -13.99 4.10 -8.62
N ILE A 109 -13.31 4.06 -7.46
CA ILE A 109 -13.88 3.60 -6.20
C ILE A 109 -14.72 4.67 -5.53
N THR A 110 -14.22 5.91 -5.47
CA THR A 110 -14.92 7.01 -4.79
C THR A 110 -16.21 7.40 -5.49
N GLU A 111 -16.30 7.19 -6.80
CA GLU A 111 -17.50 7.44 -7.61
C GLU A 111 -18.44 6.21 -7.67
N SER A 112 -17.99 5.03 -7.21
CA SER A 112 -18.80 3.82 -7.19
C SER A 112 -19.65 3.77 -5.92
N SER A 113 -20.94 3.46 -6.07
CA SER A 113 -21.86 3.24 -4.94
C SER A 113 -21.72 1.87 -4.27
N PHE A 114 -20.78 1.04 -4.72
CA PHE A 114 -20.65 -0.35 -4.29
C PHE A 114 -19.84 -0.53 -3.01
N LEU A 115 -19.04 0.46 -2.63
CA LEU A 115 -18.14 0.33 -1.49
C LEU A 115 -18.42 1.44 -0.46
N ASP A 116 -18.79 1.04 0.75
CA ASP A 116 -18.81 1.96 1.87
C ASP A 116 -17.37 2.12 2.42
N ILE A 117 -16.71 3.17 1.94
CA ILE A 117 -15.33 3.50 2.33
C ILE A 117 -15.24 3.77 3.83
N SER A 118 -16.26 4.34 4.43
CA SER A 118 -16.27 4.66 5.86
C SER A 118 -16.29 3.39 6.70
N GLU A 119 -17.14 2.44 6.33
CA GLU A 119 -17.21 1.14 7.00
C GLU A 119 -15.92 0.34 6.79
N LEU A 120 -15.33 0.38 5.60
CA LEU A 120 -14.05 -0.27 5.33
C LEU A 120 -12.92 0.28 6.23
N LYS A 121 -12.82 1.61 6.34
CA LYS A 121 -11.83 2.27 7.21
C LYS A 121 -12.02 1.88 8.68
N LYS A 122 -13.27 1.82 9.15
CA LYS A 122 -13.60 1.39 10.50
C LYS A 122 -13.16 -0.05 10.76
N ARG A 123 -13.45 -0.96 9.86
CA ARG A 123 -13.03 -2.38 9.98
C ARG A 123 -11.53 -2.57 10.00
N ILE A 124 -10.77 -1.76 9.26
CA ILE A 124 -9.31 -1.80 9.31
C ILE A 124 -8.80 -1.45 10.72
N ILE A 125 -9.35 -0.39 11.33
CA ILE A 125 -8.99 0.00 12.71
C ILE A 125 -9.35 -1.10 13.71
N GLU A 126 -10.52 -1.71 13.59
CA GLU A 126 -10.95 -2.81 14.45
C GLU A 126 -10.01 -4.03 14.35
N ILE A 127 -9.61 -4.40 13.13
CA ILE A 127 -8.66 -5.50 12.89
C ILE A 127 -7.28 -5.17 13.48
N GLU A 128 -6.80 -3.95 13.30
CA GLU A 128 -5.52 -3.50 13.84
C GLU A 128 -5.52 -3.56 15.38
N GLN A 129 -6.57 -3.07 16.03
CA GLN A 129 -6.72 -3.14 17.48
C GLN A 129 -6.76 -4.58 17.99
N ALA A 130 -7.55 -5.44 17.35
CA ALA A 130 -7.62 -6.86 17.72
C ALA A 130 -6.27 -7.57 17.55
N TYR A 131 -5.50 -7.23 16.51
CA TYR A 131 -4.15 -7.76 16.32
C TYR A 131 -3.19 -7.29 17.42
N GLU A 132 -3.28 -6.05 17.83
CA GLU A 132 -2.45 -5.51 18.91
C GLU A 132 -2.76 -6.14 20.26
N GLU A 133 -4.03 -6.33 20.58
CA GLU A 133 -4.48 -7.02 21.80
C GLU A 133 -4.00 -8.47 21.85
N ALA A 134 -4.01 -9.18 20.73
CA ALA A 134 -3.58 -10.58 20.66
C ALA A 134 -2.04 -10.77 20.78
N ASN A 135 -1.24 -9.69 20.63
CA ASN A 135 0.22 -9.74 20.62
C ASN A 135 0.86 -8.95 21.79
N GLN A 136 0.10 -8.57 22.79
CA GLN A 136 0.57 -8.02 24.07
C GLN A 136 0.85 -9.15 25.06
#